data_9c2e86dd6dcf16d2796512f3ccaf52b2
#
_entry.id   9c2e86dd6dcf16d2796512f3ccaf52b2
#
_cell.length_a   1.000
_cell.length_b   1.000
_cell.length_c   1.000
_cell.angle_alpha   90.00
_cell.angle_beta   90.00
_cell.angle_gamma   90.00
#
_symmetry.space_group_name_H-M   'P 1'
#
loop_
_entity.id
_entity.type
_entity.pdbx_description
1 polymer ?
#
loop_
_entity_poly.entity_id
_entity_poly.type
_entity_poly.pdbx_seq_one_letter_code
_entity_poly.pdbx_strand_id
1 'polypeptide(L)'
;MGRKFVRVALGGVRDEAEIRGHRRTYVGALPGRIVRAITEAGSMNPVVLLDEIDKVGADYRGDPTAALLEVLDPAQNHTFRDHYLEVELDLSDVVFLATANVLDSIPAPLLDRMELVQLDGYTEDEKVIIGRDHLLPRQLDRAGLAAEEVTIADSALRLLAGEYTREAGVRQLERSIARVLRKVTAKLALDGTETASVHIEDKDLKGYLGSPKFTPESGERTALPGVATGLAVTGAGGDVLFVEASLADKETGPTGVTLTGQLGDVMKESAQIALSYLRSHGAELGLPVSDLAERNTHIHVPAGAVPKDGPSAGVTMTTALASLLSGRPVRSEVAMTGEVSLTGRVLPIGGVKQKLLAAHRAGLTTILIPARNEPDLEDVPQSVLAELTVHPVSDVRQVLELALEPAQVDARQYAA
;
A
#
# COMPACT_ATOMS: atom_id res chain seq x y z
N MET A 1 2.31 2.83 -32.13
CA MET A 1 3.10 4.03 -32.46
C MET A 1 4.25 3.76 -33.42
N GLY A 2 4.79 2.53 -33.52
CA GLY A 2 5.92 2.20 -34.43
C GLY A 2 7.25 2.91 -34.13
N ARG A 3 7.36 3.52 -32.93
CA ARG A 3 8.58 4.23 -32.50
C ARG A 3 9.54 3.25 -31.81
N LYS A 4 10.83 3.56 -31.86
CA LYS A 4 11.84 2.82 -31.09
C LYS A 4 11.67 3.12 -29.59
N PHE A 5 11.99 2.13 -28.75
CA PHE A 5 11.88 2.23 -27.30
C PHE A 5 13.25 2.08 -26.66
N VAL A 6 13.58 2.99 -25.74
CA VAL A 6 14.83 2.95 -24.96
C VAL A 6 14.53 3.27 -23.48
N ARG A 7 15.21 2.57 -22.59
CA ARG A 7 15.09 2.78 -21.13
C ARG A 7 16.32 3.49 -20.58
N VAL A 8 16.10 4.55 -19.83
CA VAL A 8 17.10 5.30 -19.07
C VAL A 8 16.85 5.12 -17.59
N ALA A 9 17.72 4.39 -16.89
CA ALA A 9 17.62 4.26 -15.44
C ALA A 9 18.12 5.54 -14.77
N LEU A 10 17.27 6.17 -13.94
CA LEU A 10 17.60 7.38 -13.18
C LEU A 10 17.89 7.10 -11.70
N GLY A 11 17.65 5.88 -11.24
CA GLY A 11 17.90 5.50 -9.86
C GLY A 11 19.34 5.73 -9.43
N GLY A 12 19.54 6.63 -8.44
CA GLY A 12 20.85 6.95 -7.89
C GLY A 12 21.62 8.06 -8.63
N VAL A 13 21.04 8.68 -9.66
CA VAL A 13 21.62 9.86 -10.34
C VAL A 13 21.62 11.04 -9.37
N ARG A 14 22.77 11.69 -9.21
CA ARG A 14 22.96 12.85 -8.32
C ARG A 14 23.71 14.00 -8.98
N ASP A 15 24.37 13.75 -10.12
CA ASP A 15 25.15 14.73 -10.88
C ASP A 15 24.38 15.15 -12.13
N GLU A 16 24.17 16.44 -12.30
CA GLU A 16 23.55 17.03 -13.51
C GLU A 16 24.27 16.59 -14.79
N ALA A 17 25.59 16.41 -14.72
CA ALA A 17 26.39 15.96 -15.85
C ALA A 17 26.02 14.56 -16.35
N GLU A 18 25.38 13.72 -15.54
CA GLU A 18 24.85 12.45 -16.01
C GLU A 18 23.69 12.62 -17.01
N ILE A 19 22.90 13.70 -16.88
CA ILE A 19 21.79 14.01 -17.80
C ILE A 19 22.30 14.84 -18.99
N ARG A 20 23.06 15.92 -18.72
CA ARG A 20 23.54 16.90 -19.72
C ARG A 20 24.89 16.59 -20.36
N GLY A 21 25.58 15.50 -19.91
CA GLY A 21 26.93 15.21 -20.35
C GLY A 21 28.03 16.02 -19.66
N HIS A 22 29.24 15.48 -19.67
CA HIS A 22 30.42 16.12 -19.11
C HIS A 22 31.09 17.01 -20.18
N ARG A 23 31.64 18.15 -19.78
CA ARG A 23 32.47 18.98 -20.71
C ARG A 23 33.66 18.19 -21.20
N ARG A 24 33.99 18.28 -22.50
CA ARG A 24 35.06 17.53 -23.17
C ARG A 24 36.47 17.77 -22.58
N THR A 25 36.63 18.82 -21.79
CA THR A 25 37.90 19.12 -21.10
C THR A 25 38.23 18.15 -19.97
N TYR A 26 37.30 17.34 -19.51
CA TYR A 26 37.54 16.37 -18.43
C TYR A 26 37.92 14.99 -19.00
N VAL A 27 38.89 14.35 -18.35
CA VAL A 27 39.27 12.96 -18.67
C VAL A 27 38.12 12.06 -18.35
N GLY A 28 37.71 11.23 -19.30
CA GLY A 28 36.56 10.34 -19.14
C GLY A 28 35.20 11.01 -19.42
N ALA A 29 35.18 12.21 -19.99
CA ALA A 29 33.95 12.88 -20.40
C ALA A 29 33.12 12.03 -21.35
N LEU A 30 31.82 11.98 -21.11
CA LEU A 30 30.83 11.23 -21.90
C LEU A 30 29.60 12.09 -22.16
N PRO A 31 28.87 11.86 -23.28
CA PRO A 31 27.57 12.44 -23.51
C PRO A 31 26.58 12.07 -22.40
N GLY A 32 25.60 12.92 -22.17
CA GLY A 32 24.54 12.69 -21.21
C GLY A 32 23.66 11.46 -21.53
N ARG A 33 22.92 10.98 -20.54
CA ARG A 33 22.06 9.80 -20.68
C ARG A 33 20.99 9.97 -21.75
N ILE A 34 20.45 11.18 -21.94
CA ILE A 34 19.44 11.47 -22.97
C ILE A 34 20.04 11.31 -24.37
N VAL A 35 21.20 11.88 -24.61
CA VAL A 35 21.92 11.76 -25.90
C VAL A 35 22.24 10.30 -26.21
N ARG A 36 22.74 9.57 -25.22
CA ARG A 36 23.03 8.13 -25.36
C ARG A 36 21.79 7.32 -25.69
N ALA A 37 20.65 7.61 -25.06
CA ALA A 37 19.37 6.98 -25.33
C ALA A 37 18.91 7.23 -26.78
N ILE A 38 19.01 8.45 -27.28
CA ILE A 38 18.68 8.78 -28.68
C ILE A 38 19.61 8.06 -29.65
N THR A 39 20.90 8.01 -29.34
CA THR A 39 21.90 7.30 -30.15
C THR A 39 21.60 5.79 -30.18
N GLU A 40 21.24 5.18 -29.07
CA GLU A 40 20.84 3.77 -28.99
C GLU A 40 19.57 3.50 -29.78
N ALA A 41 18.58 4.40 -29.71
CA ALA A 41 17.35 4.30 -30.48
C ALA A 41 17.59 4.36 -31.99
N GLY A 42 18.63 5.07 -32.43
CA GLY A 42 18.93 5.31 -33.85
C GLY A 42 17.85 6.13 -34.57
N SER A 43 17.04 6.90 -33.82
CA SER A 43 16.02 7.82 -34.37
C SER A 43 15.82 8.99 -33.42
N MET A 44 15.38 10.14 -33.95
CA MET A 44 15.15 11.35 -33.15
C MET A 44 13.76 11.40 -32.50
N ASN A 45 12.90 10.41 -32.75
CA ASN A 45 11.53 10.36 -32.26
C ASN A 45 11.23 9.09 -31.43
N PRO A 46 12.13 8.61 -30.55
CA PRO A 46 11.91 7.40 -29.77
C PRO A 46 10.88 7.64 -28.67
N VAL A 47 10.47 6.54 -28.03
CA VAL A 47 9.88 6.53 -26.69
C VAL A 47 11.01 6.30 -25.69
N VAL A 48 11.25 7.26 -24.80
CA VAL A 48 12.28 7.17 -23.76
C VAL A 48 11.60 6.97 -22.41
N LEU A 49 11.88 5.84 -21.76
CA LEU A 49 11.43 5.54 -20.41
C LEU A 49 12.46 6.02 -19.40
N LEU A 50 12.11 7.01 -18.61
CA LEU A 50 12.86 7.51 -17.46
C LEU A 50 12.46 6.68 -16.22
N ASP A 51 13.26 5.69 -15.88
CA ASP A 51 12.91 4.72 -14.84
C ASP A 51 13.43 5.15 -13.47
N GLU A 52 12.56 5.04 -12.44
CA GLU A 52 12.83 5.45 -11.05
C GLU A 52 13.17 6.94 -10.89
N ILE A 53 12.35 7.83 -11.47
CA ILE A 53 12.55 9.28 -11.38
C ILE A 53 12.46 9.81 -9.93
N ASP A 54 11.73 9.12 -9.06
CA ASP A 54 11.63 9.39 -7.64
C ASP A 54 12.92 9.12 -6.84
N LYS A 55 13.93 8.50 -7.46
CA LYS A 55 15.23 8.21 -6.87
C LYS A 55 16.34 9.17 -7.30
N VAL A 56 15.99 10.16 -8.09
CA VAL A 56 16.91 11.25 -8.48
C VAL A 56 17.14 12.11 -7.25
N GLY A 57 18.40 12.35 -6.91
CA GLY A 57 18.80 13.20 -5.77
C GLY A 57 19.65 14.35 -6.22
N ALA A 58 19.62 15.46 -5.47
CA ALA A 58 20.57 16.56 -5.64
C ALA A 58 21.74 16.40 -4.65
N ASP A 59 22.95 16.78 -5.05
CA ASP A 59 24.11 16.89 -4.17
C ASP A 59 24.93 18.16 -4.50
N TYR A 60 26.11 18.29 -3.91
CA TYR A 60 27.01 19.44 -4.13
C TYR A 60 27.53 19.56 -5.58
N ARG A 61 27.33 18.54 -6.43
CA ARG A 61 27.79 18.50 -7.83
C ARG A 61 26.76 19.05 -8.81
N GLY A 62 25.55 19.32 -8.35
CA GLY A 62 24.49 19.87 -9.18
C GLY A 62 23.12 19.30 -8.84
N ASP A 63 22.14 19.76 -9.60
CA ASP A 63 20.75 19.32 -9.49
C ASP A 63 20.28 18.67 -10.80
N PRO A 64 20.28 17.34 -10.90
CA PRO A 64 19.74 16.64 -12.06
C PRO A 64 18.29 16.99 -12.37
N THR A 65 17.53 17.43 -11.35
CA THR A 65 16.14 17.87 -11.50
C THR A 65 16.04 19.07 -12.46
N ALA A 66 16.96 20.02 -12.37
CA ALA A 66 17.00 21.18 -13.25
C ALA A 66 17.23 20.77 -14.72
N ALA A 67 18.09 19.78 -14.95
CA ALA A 67 18.31 19.24 -16.30
C ALA A 67 17.09 18.49 -16.83
N LEU A 68 16.40 17.73 -15.96
CA LEU A 68 15.17 17.01 -16.35
C LEU A 68 14.01 17.97 -16.63
N LEU A 69 13.94 19.13 -15.95
CA LEU A 69 12.95 20.15 -16.24
C LEU A 69 13.09 20.66 -17.69
N GLU A 70 14.31 20.90 -18.15
CA GLU A 70 14.55 21.32 -19.54
C GLU A 70 14.19 20.22 -20.55
N VAL A 71 14.50 18.96 -20.24
CA VAL A 71 14.18 17.80 -21.08
C VAL A 71 12.67 17.59 -21.21
N LEU A 72 11.92 17.76 -20.12
CA LEU A 72 10.50 17.46 -20.06
C LEU A 72 9.59 18.66 -20.37
N ASP A 73 10.12 19.87 -20.39
CA ASP A 73 9.35 21.07 -20.70
C ASP A 73 9.21 21.26 -22.22
N PRO A 74 7.99 21.12 -22.79
CA PRO A 74 7.80 21.34 -24.24
C PRO A 74 8.20 22.74 -24.73
N ALA A 75 8.24 23.74 -23.85
CA ALA A 75 8.67 25.09 -24.22
C ALA A 75 10.19 25.21 -24.39
N GLN A 76 10.97 24.28 -23.83
CA GLN A 76 12.44 24.38 -23.81
C GLN A 76 13.15 23.19 -24.44
N ASN A 77 12.49 22.04 -24.55
CA ASN A 77 13.12 20.78 -24.97
C ASN A 77 13.60 20.76 -26.42
N HIS A 78 13.13 21.70 -27.26
CA HIS A 78 13.58 21.85 -28.66
C HIS A 78 14.99 22.43 -28.78
N THR A 79 15.52 23.01 -27.71
CA THR A 79 16.88 23.61 -27.65
C THR A 79 17.73 22.97 -26.55
N PHE A 80 17.44 21.68 -26.18
CA PHE A 80 18.22 20.98 -25.17
C PHE A 80 19.69 20.91 -25.56
N ARG A 81 20.59 21.33 -24.67
CA ARG A 81 22.03 21.35 -24.93
C ARG A 81 22.77 20.35 -24.05
N ASP A 82 23.41 19.39 -24.71
CA ASP A 82 24.37 18.49 -24.07
C ASP A 82 25.76 19.17 -24.00
N HIS A 83 26.37 19.13 -22.81
CA HIS A 83 27.66 19.77 -22.57
C HIS A 83 28.86 19.08 -23.24
N TYR A 84 28.69 17.78 -23.58
CA TYR A 84 29.71 17.04 -24.31
C TYR A 84 29.67 17.31 -25.81
N LEU A 85 28.46 17.35 -26.37
CA LEU A 85 28.28 17.62 -27.80
C LEU A 85 28.43 19.09 -28.15
N GLU A 86 28.04 19.97 -27.22
CA GLU A 86 28.03 21.44 -27.39
C GLU A 86 27.12 21.93 -28.54
N VAL A 87 26.15 21.08 -28.94
CA VAL A 87 25.13 21.40 -29.94
C VAL A 87 23.75 21.30 -29.31
N GLU A 88 22.81 22.03 -29.89
CA GLU A 88 21.39 21.93 -29.51
C GLU A 88 20.77 20.69 -30.14
N LEU A 89 19.92 20.01 -29.39
CA LEU A 89 19.16 18.84 -29.79
C LEU A 89 17.67 19.15 -29.63
N ASP A 90 16.94 18.92 -30.68
CA ASP A 90 15.48 19.01 -30.64
C ASP A 90 14.89 17.72 -30.10
N LEU A 91 14.32 17.78 -28.89
CA LEU A 91 13.66 16.67 -28.21
C LEU A 91 12.13 16.71 -28.33
N SER A 92 11.57 17.64 -29.12
CA SER A 92 10.12 17.85 -29.22
C SER A 92 9.36 16.64 -29.77
N ASP A 93 10.01 15.82 -30.60
CA ASP A 93 9.45 14.61 -31.17
C ASP A 93 9.62 13.36 -30.27
N VAL A 94 10.35 13.47 -29.16
CA VAL A 94 10.57 12.38 -28.20
C VAL A 94 9.36 12.24 -27.29
N VAL A 95 8.85 11.03 -27.11
CA VAL A 95 7.84 10.73 -26.11
C VAL A 95 8.53 10.25 -24.83
N PHE A 96 8.40 11.02 -23.77
CA PHE A 96 8.94 10.66 -22.46
C PHE A 96 7.87 9.95 -21.63
N LEU A 97 8.22 8.80 -21.06
CA LEU A 97 7.48 8.10 -20.02
C LEU A 97 8.35 8.08 -18.77
N ALA A 98 7.79 8.30 -17.61
CA ALA A 98 8.50 8.19 -16.34
C ALA A 98 7.84 7.15 -15.44
N THR A 99 8.63 6.44 -14.61
CA THR A 99 8.12 5.59 -13.54
C THR A 99 8.56 6.11 -12.19
N ALA A 100 7.68 6.01 -11.21
CA ALA A 100 7.95 6.35 -9.83
C ALA A 100 7.19 5.43 -8.89
N ASN A 101 7.72 5.24 -7.69
CA ASN A 101 7.04 4.52 -6.62
C ASN A 101 6.47 5.47 -5.55
N VAL A 102 7.10 6.63 -5.36
CA VAL A 102 6.75 7.61 -4.33
C VAL A 102 6.65 9.00 -4.95
N LEU A 103 5.43 9.52 -5.05
CA LEU A 103 5.18 10.84 -5.66
C LEU A 103 5.78 11.98 -4.83
N ASP A 104 5.69 11.90 -3.51
CA ASP A 104 6.15 12.95 -2.59
C ASP A 104 7.66 13.24 -2.68
N SER A 105 8.43 12.30 -3.25
CA SER A 105 9.86 12.47 -3.47
C SER A 105 10.19 13.18 -4.78
N ILE A 106 9.20 13.38 -5.66
CA ILE A 106 9.38 14.09 -6.92
C ILE A 106 9.11 15.58 -6.69
N PRO A 107 10.05 16.48 -7.06
CA PRO A 107 9.82 17.91 -6.94
C PRO A 107 8.59 18.38 -7.71
N ALA A 108 7.77 19.24 -7.07
CA ALA A 108 6.54 19.76 -7.65
C ALA A 108 6.72 20.36 -9.08
N PRO A 109 7.79 21.09 -9.40
CA PRO A 109 8.00 21.60 -10.77
C PRO A 109 8.12 20.51 -11.84
N LEU A 110 8.60 19.31 -11.48
CA LEU A 110 8.61 18.17 -12.41
C LEU A 110 7.22 17.56 -12.56
N LEU A 111 6.48 17.40 -11.46
CA LEU A 111 5.11 16.88 -11.49
C LEU A 111 4.18 17.75 -12.33
N ASP A 112 4.33 19.08 -12.28
CA ASP A 112 3.55 20.03 -13.06
C ASP A 112 3.69 19.86 -14.59
N ARG A 113 4.74 19.16 -15.05
CA ARG A 113 5.01 18.88 -16.46
C ARG A 113 4.68 17.46 -16.88
N MET A 114 4.06 16.69 -15.99
CA MET A 114 3.75 15.28 -16.21
C MET A 114 2.25 15.05 -16.10
N GLU A 115 1.72 14.18 -16.94
CA GLU A 115 0.42 13.59 -16.73
C GLU A 115 0.60 12.37 -15.82
N LEU A 116 -0.11 12.36 -14.70
CA LEU A 116 -0.01 11.30 -13.71
C LEU A 116 -1.00 10.18 -14.03
N VAL A 117 -0.47 8.99 -14.29
CA VAL A 117 -1.25 7.75 -14.43
C VAL A 117 -0.92 6.85 -13.26
N GLN A 118 -1.87 6.70 -12.35
CA GLN A 118 -1.70 5.84 -11.18
C GLN A 118 -2.03 4.39 -11.53
N LEU A 119 -1.14 3.47 -11.18
CA LEU A 119 -1.33 2.03 -11.32
C LEU A 119 -1.46 1.41 -9.94
N ASP A 120 -2.60 0.80 -9.68
CA ASP A 120 -2.85 0.06 -8.44
C ASP A 120 -2.14 -1.29 -8.42
N GLY A 121 -2.02 -1.86 -7.21
CA GLY A 121 -1.56 -3.24 -7.05
C GLY A 121 -2.61 -4.24 -7.52
N TYR A 122 -2.15 -5.48 -7.78
CA TYR A 122 -3.02 -6.58 -8.19
C TYR A 122 -3.81 -7.16 -7.02
N THR A 123 -5.05 -7.56 -7.27
CA THR A 123 -5.85 -8.39 -6.38
C THR A 123 -5.28 -9.81 -6.28
N GLU A 124 -5.72 -10.60 -5.31
CA GLU A 124 -5.30 -12.01 -5.22
C GLU A 124 -5.72 -12.81 -6.44
N ASP A 125 -6.93 -12.60 -6.95
CA ASP A 125 -7.43 -13.29 -8.14
C ASP A 125 -6.60 -12.94 -9.38
N GLU A 126 -6.29 -11.64 -9.56
CA GLU A 126 -5.39 -11.21 -10.64
C GLU A 126 -3.99 -11.84 -10.48
N LYS A 127 -3.45 -11.92 -9.25
CA LYS A 127 -2.17 -12.57 -8.99
C LYS A 127 -2.18 -14.06 -9.31
N VAL A 128 -3.30 -14.77 -9.03
CA VAL A 128 -3.45 -16.17 -9.41
C VAL A 128 -3.43 -16.31 -10.93
N ILE A 129 -4.20 -15.49 -11.64
CA ILE A 129 -4.24 -15.51 -13.12
C ILE A 129 -2.85 -15.19 -13.70
N ILE A 130 -2.21 -14.11 -13.24
CA ILE A 130 -0.85 -13.74 -13.66
C ILE A 130 0.14 -14.85 -13.31
N GLY A 131 0.02 -15.45 -12.13
CA GLY A 131 0.84 -16.57 -11.68
C GLY A 131 0.75 -17.75 -12.61
N ARG A 132 -0.47 -18.18 -12.93
CA ARG A 132 -0.76 -19.33 -13.79
C ARG A 132 -0.39 -19.09 -15.26
N ASP A 133 -0.85 -17.95 -15.82
CA ASP A 133 -0.81 -17.74 -17.27
C ASP A 133 0.52 -17.12 -17.76
N HIS A 134 1.27 -16.44 -16.87
CA HIS A 134 2.47 -15.72 -17.25
C HIS A 134 3.73 -16.10 -16.44
N LEU A 135 3.62 -16.18 -15.10
CA LEU A 135 4.81 -16.41 -14.28
C LEU A 135 5.24 -17.87 -14.30
N LEU A 136 4.31 -18.80 -14.13
CA LEU A 136 4.61 -20.23 -14.10
C LEU A 136 5.23 -20.71 -15.42
N PRO A 137 4.67 -20.45 -16.62
CA PRO A 137 5.27 -20.85 -17.88
C PRO A 137 6.69 -20.31 -18.06
N ARG A 138 6.90 -19.02 -17.75
CA ARG A 138 8.22 -18.38 -17.82
C ARG A 138 9.23 -18.99 -16.86
N GLN A 139 8.81 -19.39 -15.66
CA GLN A 139 9.71 -19.99 -14.68
C GLN A 139 9.96 -21.49 -14.97
N LEU A 140 9.03 -22.22 -15.58
CA LEU A 140 9.26 -23.55 -16.07
C LEU A 140 10.33 -23.57 -17.18
N ASP A 141 10.20 -22.70 -18.18
CA ASP A 141 11.21 -22.54 -19.24
C ASP A 141 12.59 -22.24 -18.67
N ARG A 142 12.69 -21.29 -17.70
CA ARG A 142 13.96 -20.98 -17.02
C ARG A 142 14.52 -22.12 -16.19
N ALA A 143 13.68 -23.00 -15.69
CA ALA A 143 14.08 -24.18 -14.92
C ALA A 143 14.42 -25.39 -15.81
N GLY A 144 14.17 -25.31 -17.12
CA GLY A 144 14.33 -26.41 -18.07
C GLY A 144 13.30 -27.53 -17.87
N LEU A 145 12.09 -27.18 -17.39
CA LEU A 145 10.98 -28.10 -17.14
C LEU A 145 9.89 -27.93 -18.19
N ALA A 146 9.34 -29.05 -18.68
CA ALA A 146 8.16 -29.02 -19.54
C ALA A 146 6.88 -28.74 -18.72
N ALA A 147 5.85 -28.22 -19.38
CA ALA A 147 4.58 -27.88 -18.70
C ALA A 147 3.85 -29.12 -18.15
N GLU A 148 4.10 -30.27 -18.75
CA GLU A 148 3.53 -31.56 -18.36
C GLU A 148 4.24 -32.18 -17.14
N GLU A 149 5.48 -31.77 -16.89
CA GLU A 149 6.27 -32.31 -15.77
C GLU A 149 5.89 -31.69 -14.43
N VAL A 150 5.49 -30.40 -14.42
CA VAL A 150 5.15 -29.71 -13.17
C VAL A 150 3.94 -28.80 -13.36
N THR A 151 2.94 -29.00 -12.53
CA THR A 151 1.76 -28.14 -12.45
C THR A 151 1.58 -27.64 -11.04
N ILE A 152 1.05 -26.40 -10.89
CA ILE A 152 0.71 -25.79 -9.61
C ILE A 152 -0.79 -25.46 -9.64
N ALA A 153 -1.52 -25.95 -8.65
CA ALA A 153 -2.95 -25.70 -8.53
C ALA A 153 -3.23 -24.20 -8.26
N ASP A 154 -4.37 -23.70 -8.71
CA ASP A 154 -4.80 -22.32 -8.45
C ASP A 154 -4.94 -22.06 -6.93
N SER A 155 -5.35 -23.06 -6.13
CA SER A 155 -5.36 -22.97 -4.67
C SER A 155 -3.97 -22.73 -4.08
N ALA A 156 -2.94 -23.41 -4.63
CA ALA A 156 -1.56 -23.23 -4.21
C ALA A 156 -1.03 -21.84 -4.65
N LEU A 157 -1.37 -21.36 -5.86
CA LEU A 157 -1.03 -20.01 -6.29
C LEU A 157 -1.68 -18.94 -5.41
N ARG A 158 -2.94 -19.15 -5.02
CA ARG A 158 -3.66 -18.28 -4.09
C ARG A 158 -2.97 -18.24 -2.71
N LEU A 159 -2.63 -19.39 -2.17
CA LEU A 159 -1.92 -19.49 -0.89
C LEU A 159 -0.52 -18.81 -0.98
N LEU A 160 0.18 -18.96 -2.11
CA LEU A 160 1.45 -18.25 -2.35
C LEU A 160 1.25 -16.74 -2.34
N ALA A 161 0.22 -16.24 -3.00
CA ALA A 161 -0.07 -14.80 -3.11
C ALA A 161 -0.50 -14.19 -1.77
N GLY A 162 -1.31 -14.89 -0.97
CA GLY A 162 -1.88 -14.39 0.28
C GLY A 162 -0.97 -14.60 1.49
N GLU A 163 -0.41 -15.80 1.68
CA GLU A 163 0.26 -16.17 2.93
C GLU A 163 1.79 -16.25 2.84
N TYR A 164 2.36 -16.39 1.64
CA TYR A 164 3.82 -16.42 1.45
C TYR A 164 4.40 -15.13 0.93
N THR A 165 3.55 -14.25 0.36
CA THR A 165 3.98 -12.96 -0.17
C THR A 165 3.07 -11.83 0.33
N ARG A 166 3.65 -10.64 0.51
CA ARG A 166 2.90 -9.44 0.88
C ARG A 166 3.44 -8.27 0.07
N GLU A 167 2.86 -8.08 -1.10
CA GLU A 167 3.31 -7.09 -2.07
C GLU A 167 2.13 -6.62 -2.94
N ALA A 168 2.21 -5.38 -3.44
CA ALA A 168 1.24 -4.85 -4.41
C ALA A 168 1.39 -5.51 -5.80
N GLY A 169 2.62 -5.81 -6.20
CA GLY A 169 2.95 -6.48 -7.46
C GLY A 169 3.02 -8.00 -7.36
N VAL A 170 3.87 -8.60 -8.21
CA VAL A 170 4.03 -10.07 -8.33
C VAL A 170 5.50 -10.53 -8.28
N ARG A 171 6.45 -9.66 -7.86
CA ARG A 171 7.88 -10.01 -7.83
C ARG A 171 8.23 -11.07 -6.79
N GLN A 172 7.62 -11.01 -5.61
CA GLN A 172 7.83 -12.02 -4.56
C GLN A 172 7.11 -13.32 -4.92
N LEU A 173 5.93 -13.23 -5.52
CA LEU A 173 5.20 -14.37 -6.05
C LEU A 173 6.04 -15.11 -7.10
N GLU A 174 6.61 -14.40 -8.08
CA GLU A 174 7.52 -14.97 -9.07
C GLU A 174 8.72 -15.66 -8.41
N ARG A 175 9.36 -15.02 -7.42
CA ARG A 175 10.48 -15.62 -6.68
C ARG A 175 10.07 -16.86 -5.89
N SER A 176 8.85 -16.88 -5.37
CA SER A 176 8.33 -18.03 -4.62
C SER A 176 8.04 -19.21 -5.55
N ILE A 177 7.42 -18.96 -6.72
CA ILE A 177 7.23 -19.97 -7.77
C ILE A 177 8.61 -20.51 -8.21
N ALA A 178 9.56 -19.64 -8.54
CA ALA A 178 10.92 -20.05 -8.91
C ALA A 178 11.63 -20.90 -7.84
N ARG A 179 11.39 -20.60 -6.54
CA ARG A 179 11.96 -21.40 -5.43
C ARG A 179 11.32 -22.78 -5.36
N VAL A 180 10.01 -22.86 -5.53
CA VAL A 180 9.29 -24.15 -5.59
C VAL A 180 9.82 -24.99 -6.74
N LEU A 181 9.87 -24.45 -7.97
CA LEU A 181 10.35 -25.16 -9.14
C LEU A 181 11.79 -25.64 -8.98
N ARG A 182 12.70 -24.81 -8.46
CA ARG A 182 14.10 -25.26 -8.20
C ARG A 182 14.16 -26.46 -7.26
N LYS A 183 13.32 -26.52 -6.21
CA LYS A 183 13.30 -27.69 -5.32
C LYS A 183 12.68 -28.93 -5.99
N VAL A 184 11.68 -28.72 -6.85
CA VAL A 184 11.13 -29.81 -7.66
C VAL A 184 12.17 -30.36 -8.63
N THR A 185 12.87 -29.49 -9.38
CA THR A 185 13.95 -29.89 -10.28
C THR A 185 15.03 -30.69 -9.54
N ALA A 186 15.46 -30.19 -8.36
CA ALA A 186 16.46 -30.89 -7.55
C ALA A 186 15.96 -32.29 -7.11
N LYS A 187 14.69 -32.42 -6.75
CA LYS A 187 14.09 -33.70 -6.37
C LYS A 187 14.01 -34.67 -7.56
N LEU A 188 13.52 -34.22 -8.71
CA LEU A 188 13.46 -35.04 -9.94
C LEU A 188 14.85 -35.53 -10.36
N ALA A 189 15.86 -34.65 -10.28
CA ALA A 189 17.23 -35.00 -10.61
C ALA A 189 17.87 -36.03 -9.65
N LEU A 190 17.50 -35.99 -8.36
CA LEU A 190 17.99 -36.95 -7.35
C LEU A 190 17.27 -38.30 -7.42
N ASP A 191 15.98 -38.29 -7.69
CA ASP A 191 15.16 -39.52 -7.72
C ASP A 191 15.34 -40.33 -9.03
N GLY A 192 16.00 -39.77 -10.05
CA GLY A 192 16.31 -40.43 -11.33
C GLY A 192 15.06 -40.83 -12.16
N THR A 193 13.93 -40.24 -11.82
CA THR A 193 12.65 -40.56 -12.51
C THR A 193 12.40 -39.55 -13.62
N GLU A 194 12.79 -39.91 -14.82
CA GLU A 194 12.60 -39.07 -16.04
C GLU A 194 11.14 -38.85 -16.46
N THR A 195 10.14 -39.41 -15.75
CA THR A 195 8.74 -39.43 -16.19
C THR A 195 7.69 -39.13 -15.14
N ALA A 196 8.06 -38.63 -13.94
CA ALA A 196 7.07 -38.34 -12.93
C ALA A 196 6.56 -36.88 -13.06
N SER A 197 5.30 -36.72 -13.44
CA SER A 197 4.63 -35.42 -13.33
C SER A 197 4.39 -35.06 -11.87
N VAL A 198 4.79 -33.86 -11.45
CA VAL A 198 4.60 -33.33 -10.11
C VAL A 198 3.43 -32.35 -10.10
N HIS A 199 2.39 -32.66 -9.37
CA HIS A 199 1.28 -31.75 -9.13
C HIS A 199 1.42 -31.14 -7.73
N ILE A 200 1.45 -29.82 -7.63
CA ILE A 200 1.67 -29.09 -6.36
C ILE A 200 0.34 -28.50 -5.92
N GLU A 201 -0.12 -28.92 -4.78
CA GLU A 201 -1.27 -28.40 -4.08
C GLU A 201 -0.85 -27.47 -2.91
N ASP A 202 -1.79 -26.76 -2.31
CA ASP A 202 -1.60 -25.89 -1.14
C ASP A 202 -0.88 -26.59 0.02
N LYS A 203 -1.26 -27.85 0.35
CA LYS A 203 -0.63 -28.66 1.41
C LYS A 203 0.85 -28.93 1.19
N ASP A 204 1.32 -28.95 -0.06
CA ASP A 204 2.69 -29.27 -0.42
C ASP A 204 3.64 -28.06 -0.23
N LEU A 205 3.11 -26.84 -0.27
CA LEU A 205 3.90 -25.60 -0.21
C LEU A 205 4.77 -25.52 1.04
N LYS A 206 4.27 -26.02 2.18
CA LYS A 206 5.03 -26.06 3.42
C LYS A 206 6.32 -26.87 3.28
N GLY A 207 6.32 -27.96 2.52
CA GLY A 207 7.49 -28.76 2.21
C GLY A 207 8.52 -28.03 1.37
N TYR A 208 8.06 -27.19 0.44
CA TYR A 208 8.92 -26.42 -0.45
C TYR A 208 9.41 -25.10 0.13
N LEU A 209 8.58 -24.37 0.88
CA LEU A 209 8.84 -22.99 1.29
C LEU A 209 8.99 -22.81 2.80
N GLY A 210 8.61 -23.80 3.59
CA GLY A 210 8.46 -23.70 5.04
C GLY A 210 7.08 -23.20 5.44
N SER A 211 6.90 -22.81 6.69
CA SER A 211 5.61 -22.31 7.18
C SER A 211 5.24 -20.98 6.51
N PRO A 212 3.94 -20.70 6.30
CA PRO A 212 3.45 -19.41 5.87
C PRO A 212 4.04 -18.26 6.70
N LYS A 213 4.29 -17.15 6.07
CA LYS A 213 4.87 -15.97 6.72
C LYS A 213 3.81 -15.01 7.24
N PHE A 214 2.66 -15.01 6.60
CA PHE A 214 1.55 -14.12 6.87
C PHE A 214 0.33 -14.98 7.11
N THR A 215 -0.15 -15.02 8.35
CA THR A 215 -1.43 -15.62 8.69
C THR A 215 -2.47 -14.53 8.79
N PRO A 216 -3.68 -14.69 8.23
CA PRO A 216 -4.76 -13.75 8.45
C PRO A 216 -5.00 -13.59 9.96
N GLU A 217 -5.02 -12.35 10.43
CA GLU A 217 -5.36 -12.10 11.83
C GLU A 217 -6.88 -12.37 12.01
N SER A 218 -7.22 -13.28 12.90
CA SER A 218 -8.61 -13.65 13.12
C SER A 218 -9.41 -12.55 13.82
N GLY A 219 -10.72 -12.47 13.52
CA GLY A 219 -11.66 -11.50 14.11
C GLY A 219 -11.88 -11.64 15.63
N GLU A 220 -11.17 -12.55 16.30
CA GLU A 220 -11.25 -12.74 17.77
C GLU A 220 -10.75 -11.54 18.59
N ARG A 221 -9.95 -10.63 17.97
CA ARG A 221 -9.37 -9.49 18.69
C ARG A 221 -10.39 -8.43 19.12
N THR A 222 -11.52 -8.28 18.40
CA THR A 222 -12.53 -7.26 18.72
C THR A 222 -13.56 -7.69 19.75
N ALA A 223 -13.45 -8.89 20.32
CA ALA A 223 -14.37 -9.38 21.35
C ALA A 223 -14.31 -8.59 22.67
N LEU A 224 -13.26 -7.80 22.86
CA LEU A 224 -13.08 -6.95 24.05
C LEU A 224 -13.40 -5.49 23.73
N PRO A 225 -14.09 -4.77 24.64
CA PRO A 225 -14.25 -3.33 24.52
C PRO A 225 -12.89 -2.62 24.43
N GLY A 226 -12.82 -1.59 23.60
CA GLY A 226 -11.58 -0.82 23.40
C GLY A 226 -10.77 -1.26 22.18
N VAL A 227 -11.24 -2.24 21.40
CA VAL A 227 -10.57 -2.69 20.17
C VAL A 227 -11.45 -2.42 18.97
N ALA A 228 -10.89 -1.81 17.92
CA ALA A 228 -11.59 -1.54 16.67
C ALA A 228 -10.73 -1.93 15.46
N THR A 229 -11.39 -2.38 14.40
CA THR A 229 -10.75 -2.78 13.14
C THR A 229 -10.76 -1.62 12.16
N GLY A 230 -9.58 -1.21 11.72
CA GLY A 230 -9.38 -0.19 10.71
C GLY A 230 -8.81 -0.74 9.42
N LEU A 231 -8.81 0.08 8.38
CA LEU A 231 -8.25 -0.23 7.07
C LEU A 231 -7.17 0.78 6.71
N ALA A 232 -6.03 0.29 6.25
CA ALA A 232 -4.87 1.08 5.85
C ALA A 232 -4.41 0.73 4.44
N VAL A 233 -3.62 1.61 3.85
CA VAL A 233 -2.82 1.33 2.65
C VAL A 233 -1.36 1.38 3.03
N THR A 234 -0.61 0.38 2.63
CA THR A 234 0.83 0.26 2.83
C THR A 234 1.53 0.16 1.48
N GLY A 235 2.85 0.22 1.45
CA GLY A 235 3.61 -0.06 0.22
C GLY A 235 3.37 -1.46 -0.37
N ALA A 236 2.74 -2.35 0.37
CA ALA A 236 2.35 -3.70 -0.07
C ALA A 236 0.89 -3.77 -0.57
N GLY A 237 0.13 -2.70 -0.48
CA GLY A 237 -1.30 -2.63 -0.80
C GLY A 237 -2.16 -2.38 0.43
N GLY A 238 -3.45 -2.69 0.32
CA GLY A 238 -4.39 -2.58 1.44
C GLY A 238 -4.11 -3.59 2.54
N ASP A 239 -4.34 -3.18 3.78
CA ASP A 239 -4.12 -3.99 4.98
C ASP A 239 -5.17 -3.70 6.06
N VAL A 240 -5.39 -4.66 6.93
CA VAL A 240 -6.22 -4.52 8.13
C VAL A 240 -5.33 -4.13 9.28
N LEU A 241 -5.74 -3.15 10.05
CA LEU A 241 -5.07 -2.74 11.27
C LEU A 241 -6.05 -2.76 12.46
N PHE A 242 -5.52 -3.07 13.64
CA PHE A 242 -6.27 -2.97 14.88
C PHE A 242 -5.85 -1.73 15.64
N VAL A 243 -6.81 -1.10 16.28
CA VAL A 243 -6.56 -0.02 17.23
C VAL A 243 -7.06 -0.50 18.59
N GLU A 244 -6.15 -0.54 19.56
CA GLU A 244 -6.43 -0.95 20.94
C GLU A 244 -6.36 0.29 21.83
N ALA A 245 -7.40 0.53 22.61
CA ALA A 245 -7.48 1.60 23.58
C ALA A 245 -7.62 1.03 25.00
N SER A 246 -6.92 1.62 25.95
CA SER A 246 -7.03 1.29 27.37
C SER A 246 -6.96 2.51 28.25
N LEU A 247 -7.51 2.41 29.44
CA LEU A 247 -7.42 3.45 30.49
C LEU A 247 -6.62 2.88 31.67
N ALA A 248 -5.59 3.63 32.08
CA ALA A 248 -4.84 3.31 33.28
C ALA A 248 -5.73 3.49 34.54
N ASP A 249 -5.39 2.82 35.63
CA ASP A 249 -6.08 3.04 36.90
C ASP A 249 -5.87 4.47 37.41
N LYS A 250 -6.86 5.02 38.15
CA LYS A 250 -6.86 6.41 38.62
C LYS A 250 -5.65 6.73 39.54
N GLU A 251 -5.12 5.70 40.19
CA GLU A 251 -4.03 5.87 41.19
C GLU A 251 -2.63 5.67 40.59
N THR A 252 -2.50 5.26 39.33
CA THR A 252 -1.23 4.72 38.78
C THR A 252 -0.44 5.68 37.87
N GLY A 253 -0.73 6.98 37.84
CA GLY A 253 0.15 7.86 37.10
C GLY A 253 -0.45 9.18 36.62
N PRO A 254 0.33 10.02 35.94
CA PRO A 254 -0.13 11.31 35.46
C PRO A 254 -1.23 11.12 34.40
N THR A 255 -2.22 12.01 34.44
CA THR A 255 -3.23 12.10 33.38
C THR A 255 -2.58 12.49 32.06
N GLY A 256 -3.02 11.87 30.96
CA GLY A 256 -2.45 12.19 29.66
C GLY A 256 -2.83 11.18 28.57
N VAL A 257 -2.08 11.22 27.49
CA VAL A 257 -2.25 10.32 26.34
C VAL A 257 -0.92 9.65 26.02
N THR A 258 -0.94 8.34 25.95
CA THR A 258 0.18 7.52 25.50
C THR A 258 -0.16 6.93 24.14
N LEU A 259 0.70 7.14 23.16
CA LEU A 259 0.53 6.62 21.78
C LEU A 259 1.70 5.69 21.47
N THR A 260 1.39 4.46 21.04
CA THR A 260 2.40 3.46 20.66
C THR A 260 2.02 2.73 19.37
N GLY A 261 3.01 2.13 18.69
CA GLY A 261 2.82 1.40 17.43
C GLY A 261 3.57 2.01 16.25
N GLN A 262 4.62 2.80 16.49
CA GLN A 262 5.40 3.54 15.47
C GLN A 262 4.53 4.44 14.59
N LEU A 263 3.71 5.26 15.26
CA LEU A 263 2.81 6.21 14.61
C LEU A 263 3.59 7.42 14.12
N GLY A 264 3.38 7.79 12.86
CA GLY A 264 3.82 9.06 12.30
C GLY A 264 3.04 10.25 12.87
N ASP A 265 3.42 11.46 12.49
CA ASP A 265 2.88 12.65 13.12
C ASP A 265 1.41 12.90 12.77
N VAL A 266 1.00 12.64 11.53
CA VAL A 266 -0.41 12.76 11.11
C VAL A 266 -1.30 11.78 11.88
N MET A 267 -0.84 10.56 12.11
CA MET A 267 -1.60 9.57 12.87
C MET A 267 -1.68 9.91 14.35
N LYS A 268 -0.64 10.54 14.93
CA LYS A 268 -0.67 11.06 16.30
C LYS A 268 -1.68 12.22 16.45
N GLU A 269 -1.74 13.12 15.46
CA GLU A 269 -2.75 14.18 15.41
C GLU A 269 -4.16 13.59 15.34
N SER A 270 -4.39 12.58 14.51
CA SER A 270 -5.68 11.89 14.43
C SER A 270 -6.12 11.31 15.78
N ALA A 271 -5.19 10.75 16.56
CA ALA A 271 -5.48 10.27 17.91
C ALA A 271 -5.87 11.40 18.87
N GLN A 272 -5.19 12.55 18.78
CA GLN A 272 -5.51 13.72 19.59
C GLN A 272 -6.87 14.31 19.20
N ILE A 273 -7.20 14.35 17.92
CA ILE A 273 -8.52 14.80 17.43
C ILE A 273 -9.62 13.88 17.94
N ALA A 274 -9.43 12.55 17.84
CA ALA A 274 -10.39 11.56 18.35
C ALA A 274 -10.69 11.76 19.84
N LEU A 275 -9.65 11.95 20.65
CA LEU A 275 -9.79 12.25 22.09
C LEU A 275 -10.48 13.58 22.35
N SER A 276 -10.11 14.63 21.61
CA SER A 276 -10.70 15.97 21.76
C SER A 276 -12.17 15.97 21.39
N TYR A 277 -12.54 15.28 20.33
CA TYR A 277 -13.93 15.08 19.93
C TYR A 277 -14.75 14.39 21.03
N LEU A 278 -14.27 13.27 21.54
CA LEU A 278 -14.98 12.53 22.60
C LEU A 278 -15.07 13.32 23.91
N ARG A 279 -14.04 14.07 24.29
CA ARG A 279 -14.10 14.95 25.47
C ARG A 279 -15.16 16.04 25.34
N SER A 280 -15.35 16.58 24.14
CA SER A 280 -16.29 17.66 23.89
C SER A 280 -17.73 17.20 23.64
N HIS A 281 -17.92 16.05 22.98
CA HIS A 281 -19.21 15.59 22.50
C HIS A 281 -19.64 14.23 23.08
N GLY A 282 -18.76 13.55 23.81
CA GLY A 282 -19.04 12.19 24.28
C GLY A 282 -20.22 12.13 25.26
N ALA A 283 -20.49 13.16 26.04
CA ALA A 283 -21.66 13.22 26.90
C ALA A 283 -22.98 13.18 26.09
N GLU A 284 -23.03 13.84 24.92
CA GLU A 284 -24.17 13.79 24.01
C GLU A 284 -24.34 12.39 23.37
N LEU A 285 -23.23 11.61 23.33
CA LEU A 285 -23.21 10.23 22.86
C LEU A 285 -23.51 9.22 23.98
N GLY A 286 -23.81 9.71 25.19
CA GLY A 286 -24.05 8.85 26.36
C GLY A 286 -22.81 8.15 26.91
N LEU A 287 -21.61 8.67 26.62
CA LEU A 287 -20.34 8.09 27.05
C LEU A 287 -19.84 8.73 28.38
N PRO A 288 -19.26 7.94 29.31
CA PRO A 288 -18.71 8.45 30.57
C PRO A 288 -17.33 9.09 30.35
N VAL A 289 -17.32 10.30 29.79
CA VAL A 289 -16.08 11.00 29.36
C VAL A 289 -15.22 11.54 30.49
N SER A 290 -15.69 11.55 31.74
CA SER A 290 -14.91 11.93 32.92
C SER A 290 -13.61 11.12 33.03
N ASP A 291 -13.65 9.86 32.69
CA ASP A 291 -12.50 8.97 32.73
C ASP A 291 -11.37 9.40 31.79
N LEU A 292 -11.68 10.02 30.65
CA LEU A 292 -10.67 10.58 29.74
C LEU A 292 -9.92 11.80 30.32
N ALA A 293 -10.49 12.47 31.31
CA ALA A 293 -9.86 13.60 31.99
C ALA A 293 -9.06 13.16 33.22
N GLU A 294 -9.49 12.08 33.88
CA GLU A 294 -8.95 11.65 35.17
C GLU A 294 -7.92 10.52 35.06
N ARG A 295 -7.84 9.84 33.90
CA ARG A 295 -7.00 8.66 33.71
C ARG A 295 -6.09 8.85 32.48
N ASN A 296 -4.94 8.18 32.49
CA ASN A 296 -4.11 8.12 31.29
C ASN A 296 -4.78 7.22 30.24
N THR A 297 -4.96 7.76 29.06
CA THR A 297 -5.48 7.02 27.91
C THR A 297 -4.31 6.50 27.09
N HIS A 298 -4.25 5.18 26.86
CA HIS A 298 -3.25 4.58 26.00
C HIS A 298 -3.92 4.07 24.74
N ILE A 299 -3.45 4.53 23.58
CA ILE A 299 -3.84 4.03 22.25
C ILE A 299 -2.64 3.30 21.65
N HIS A 300 -2.83 2.05 21.31
CA HIS A 300 -1.81 1.20 20.67
C HIS A 300 -2.31 0.71 19.32
N VAL A 301 -1.42 0.76 18.33
CA VAL A 301 -1.68 0.15 17.02
C VAL A 301 -0.65 -0.96 16.82
N PRO A 302 -1.04 -2.25 16.96
CA PRO A 302 -0.16 -3.40 16.85
C PRO A 302 0.64 -3.47 15.54
N ALA A 303 1.56 -4.45 15.43
CA ALA A 303 2.57 -4.58 14.39
C ALA A 303 3.61 -3.44 14.42
N GLY A 304 4.24 -3.25 15.59
CA GLY A 304 5.23 -2.17 15.86
C GLY A 304 6.50 -2.21 15.02
N ALA A 305 6.71 -3.23 14.19
CA ALA A 305 7.83 -3.29 13.25
C ALA A 305 7.57 -2.50 11.95
N VAL A 306 6.34 -2.05 11.72
CA VAL A 306 5.93 -1.32 10.50
C VAL A 306 5.51 0.09 10.89
N PRO A 307 6.22 1.14 10.42
CA PRO A 307 5.77 2.52 10.57
C PRO A 307 4.39 2.73 9.94
N LYS A 308 3.54 3.49 10.62
CA LYS A 308 2.17 3.80 10.19
C LYS A 308 1.95 5.29 10.27
N ASP A 309 1.41 5.88 9.21
CA ASP A 309 1.04 7.28 9.19
C ASP A 309 -0.21 7.51 8.35
N GLY A 310 -0.86 8.64 8.57
CA GLY A 310 -2.03 9.08 7.81
C GLY A 310 -3.26 9.34 8.67
N PRO A 311 -4.22 10.15 8.16
CA PRO A 311 -5.40 10.57 8.91
C PRO A 311 -6.51 9.53 8.94
N SER A 312 -6.46 8.50 8.08
CA SER A 312 -7.58 7.57 7.81
C SER A 312 -7.94 6.64 8.98
N ALA A 313 -7.13 6.59 10.04
CA ALA A 313 -7.41 5.84 11.26
C ALA A 313 -8.25 6.61 12.30
N GLY A 314 -8.58 7.89 12.05
CA GLY A 314 -9.32 8.74 12.99
C GLY A 314 -10.65 8.14 13.42
N VAL A 315 -11.44 7.63 12.49
CA VAL A 315 -12.71 6.94 12.76
C VAL A 315 -12.47 5.71 13.64
N THR A 316 -11.46 4.90 13.34
CA THR A 316 -11.14 3.69 14.09
C THR A 316 -10.70 4.00 15.52
N MET A 317 -9.87 5.02 15.71
CA MET A 317 -9.42 5.46 17.04
C MET A 317 -10.58 5.99 17.87
N THR A 318 -11.46 6.79 17.26
CA THR A 318 -12.66 7.31 17.93
C THR A 318 -13.58 6.15 18.36
N THR A 319 -13.77 5.16 17.50
CA THR A 319 -14.62 3.99 17.78
C THR A 319 -14.01 3.10 18.86
N ALA A 320 -12.70 2.86 18.85
CA ALA A 320 -12.02 2.10 19.91
C ALA A 320 -12.18 2.77 21.29
N LEU A 321 -12.01 4.08 21.35
CA LEU A 321 -12.21 4.86 22.58
C LEU A 321 -13.68 4.85 23.03
N ALA A 322 -14.63 5.02 22.11
CA ALA A 322 -16.05 4.97 22.42
C ALA A 322 -16.49 3.57 22.90
N SER A 323 -15.96 2.53 22.28
CA SER A 323 -16.14 1.13 22.71
C SER A 323 -15.63 0.92 24.14
N LEU A 324 -14.42 1.38 24.43
CA LEU A 324 -13.82 1.31 25.77
C LEU A 324 -14.68 2.01 26.82
N LEU A 325 -15.09 3.26 26.55
CA LEU A 325 -15.88 4.06 27.48
C LEU A 325 -17.29 3.50 27.72
N SER A 326 -17.93 2.98 26.67
CA SER A 326 -19.28 2.40 26.76
C SER A 326 -19.30 0.97 27.29
N GLY A 327 -18.15 0.29 27.33
CA GLY A 327 -18.06 -1.15 27.61
C GLY A 327 -18.67 -2.04 26.53
N ARG A 328 -18.96 -1.49 25.35
CA ARG A 328 -19.57 -2.20 24.20
C ARG A 328 -18.50 -2.61 23.22
N PRO A 329 -18.32 -3.90 22.94
CA PRO A 329 -17.38 -4.34 21.89
C PRO A 329 -17.75 -3.79 20.53
N VAL A 330 -16.76 -3.67 19.64
CA VAL A 330 -16.99 -3.46 18.23
C VAL A 330 -17.34 -4.79 17.57
N ARG A 331 -18.32 -4.80 16.69
CA ARG A 331 -18.73 -6.00 15.94
C ARG A 331 -17.55 -6.55 15.15
N SER A 332 -17.33 -7.85 15.21
CA SER A 332 -16.15 -8.51 14.65
C SER A 332 -16.08 -8.46 13.12
N GLU A 333 -17.24 -8.39 12.47
CA GLU A 333 -17.39 -8.30 11.02
C GLU A 333 -17.20 -6.89 10.45
N VAL A 334 -17.07 -5.86 11.32
CA VAL A 334 -17.01 -4.44 10.93
C VAL A 334 -15.57 -3.96 10.83
N ALA A 335 -15.25 -3.34 9.71
CA ALA A 335 -14.06 -2.52 9.58
C ALA A 335 -14.41 -1.10 9.12
N MET A 336 -13.52 -0.17 9.38
CA MET A 336 -13.79 1.24 9.10
C MET A 336 -12.55 1.98 8.63
N THR A 337 -12.77 3.07 7.91
CA THR A 337 -11.73 4.02 7.53
C THR A 337 -12.34 5.39 7.39
N GLY A 338 -11.58 6.42 7.73
CA GLY A 338 -12.02 7.80 7.63
C GLY A 338 -11.22 8.71 8.54
N GLU A 339 -11.04 9.94 8.12
CA GLU A 339 -10.54 11.01 8.97
C GLU A 339 -11.69 11.59 9.78
N VAL A 340 -11.42 12.04 11.00
CA VAL A 340 -12.42 12.65 11.89
C VAL A 340 -12.04 14.09 12.17
N SER A 341 -13.00 15.00 12.03
CA SER A 341 -12.83 16.40 12.46
C SER A 341 -13.22 16.60 13.93
N LEU A 342 -12.83 17.74 14.52
CA LEU A 342 -13.20 18.13 15.89
C LEU A 342 -14.71 18.25 16.09
N THR A 343 -15.49 18.36 15.02
CA THR A 343 -16.96 18.42 15.05
C THR A 343 -17.63 17.08 14.78
N GLY A 344 -16.84 15.99 14.68
CA GLY A 344 -17.35 14.64 14.45
C GLY A 344 -17.68 14.30 12.99
N ARG A 345 -17.33 15.16 12.04
CA ARG A 345 -17.52 14.84 10.61
C ARG A 345 -16.51 13.82 10.17
N VAL A 346 -16.97 12.87 9.36
CA VAL A 346 -16.12 11.89 8.68
C VAL A 346 -15.69 12.47 7.34
N LEU A 347 -14.37 12.63 7.17
CA LEU A 347 -13.76 13.27 6.01
C LEU A 347 -13.19 12.22 5.05
N PRO A 348 -13.11 12.54 3.74
CA PRO A 348 -12.66 11.62 2.70
C PRO A 348 -11.19 11.23 2.87
N ILE A 349 -10.86 10.04 2.36
CA ILE A 349 -9.53 9.44 2.43
C ILE A 349 -9.14 8.81 1.10
N GLY A 350 -7.86 8.48 0.93
CA GLY A 350 -7.37 7.78 -0.24
C GLY A 350 -7.40 6.25 -0.12
N GLY A 351 -7.30 5.57 -1.27
CA GLY A 351 -7.07 4.14 -1.34
C GLY A 351 -8.26 3.26 -0.95
N VAL A 352 -9.48 3.68 -1.25
CA VAL A 352 -10.70 2.93 -0.92
C VAL A 352 -10.68 1.53 -1.55
N LYS A 353 -10.35 1.41 -2.83
CA LYS A 353 -10.25 0.12 -3.52
C LYS A 353 -9.34 -0.86 -2.77
N GLN A 354 -8.10 -0.44 -2.47
CA GLN A 354 -7.13 -1.29 -1.79
C GLN A 354 -7.59 -1.69 -0.38
N LYS A 355 -8.27 -0.79 0.32
CA LYS A 355 -8.82 -1.02 1.67
C LYS A 355 -9.96 -2.04 1.65
N LEU A 356 -10.89 -1.92 0.68
CA LEU A 356 -11.99 -2.86 0.56
C LEU A 356 -11.50 -4.27 0.17
N LEU A 357 -10.51 -4.34 -0.73
CA LEU A 357 -9.87 -5.61 -1.07
C LEU A 357 -9.18 -6.26 0.14
N ALA A 358 -8.57 -5.48 1.01
CA ALA A 358 -7.97 -5.99 2.25
C ALA A 358 -9.03 -6.48 3.24
N ALA A 359 -10.11 -5.75 3.39
CA ALA A 359 -11.25 -6.15 4.24
C ALA A 359 -11.87 -7.47 3.77
N HIS A 360 -12.12 -7.59 2.48
CA HIS A 360 -12.64 -8.81 1.86
C HIS A 360 -11.72 -10.02 2.11
N ARG A 361 -10.41 -9.88 1.88
CA ARG A 361 -9.42 -10.93 2.18
C ARG A 361 -9.38 -11.34 3.65
N ALA A 362 -9.62 -10.40 4.55
CA ALA A 362 -9.67 -10.65 5.98
C ALA A 362 -10.99 -11.28 6.46
N GLY A 363 -11.94 -11.53 5.56
CA GLY A 363 -13.25 -12.10 5.89
C GLY A 363 -14.20 -11.10 6.56
N LEU A 364 -13.92 -9.79 6.48
CA LEU A 364 -14.80 -8.74 6.98
C LEU A 364 -15.93 -8.52 5.97
N THR A 365 -17.15 -8.32 6.46
CA THR A 365 -18.32 -8.20 5.59
C THR A 365 -18.99 -6.84 5.65
N THR A 366 -18.74 -6.04 6.67
CA THR A 366 -19.35 -4.73 6.86
C THR A 366 -18.27 -3.65 6.91
N ILE A 367 -18.32 -2.72 5.97
CA ILE A 367 -17.27 -1.71 5.81
C ILE A 367 -17.87 -0.30 5.91
N LEU A 368 -17.31 0.52 6.79
CA LEU A 368 -17.70 1.93 6.94
C LEU A 368 -16.66 2.81 6.25
N ILE A 369 -17.12 3.60 5.27
CA ILE A 369 -16.29 4.54 4.51
C ILE A 369 -16.86 5.96 4.61
N PRO A 370 -16.07 7.01 4.38
CA PRO A 370 -16.61 8.37 4.29
C PRO A 370 -17.60 8.48 3.13
N ALA A 371 -18.73 9.15 3.35
CA ALA A 371 -19.77 9.32 2.32
C ALA A 371 -19.23 9.98 1.03
N ARG A 372 -18.20 10.83 1.14
CA ARG A 372 -17.58 11.47 -0.02
C ARG A 372 -16.70 10.52 -0.84
N ASN A 373 -16.39 9.33 -0.32
CA ASN A 373 -15.68 8.29 -1.06
C ASN A 373 -16.63 7.27 -1.74
N GLU A 374 -17.94 7.49 -1.70
CA GLU A 374 -18.88 6.63 -2.41
C GLU A 374 -18.59 6.49 -3.92
N PRO A 375 -18.18 7.54 -4.65
CA PRO A 375 -17.77 7.41 -6.05
C PRO A 375 -16.57 6.48 -6.27
N ASP A 376 -15.66 6.35 -5.30
CA ASP A 376 -14.48 5.47 -5.41
C ASP A 376 -14.85 3.98 -5.46
N LEU A 377 -16.10 3.63 -5.13
CA LEU A 377 -16.61 2.26 -5.24
C LEU A 377 -16.72 1.79 -6.71
N GLU A 378 -16.79 2.69 -7.68
CA GLU A 378 -16.80 2.34 -9.10
C GLU A 378 -15.51 1.61 -9.52
N ASP A 379 -14.40 1.88 -8.84
CA ASP A 379 -13.10 1.25 -9.09
C ASP A 379 -12.96 -0.14 -8.45
N VAL A 380 -13.89 -0.53 -7.57
CA VAL A 380 -13.84 -1.81 -6.84
C VAL A 380 -14.49 -2.91 -7.67
N PRO A 381 -13.87 -4.11 -7.81
CA PRO A 381 -14.48 -5.22 -8.53
C PRO A 381 -15.87 -5.57 -8.02
N GLN A 382 -16.82 -5.77 -8.93
CA GLN A 382 -18.22 -6.09 -8.59
C GLN A 382 -18.34 -7.41 -7.79
N SER A 383 -17.45 -8.37 -8.02
CA SER A 383 -17.40 -9.62 -7.24
C SER A 383 -17.13 -9.36 -5.76
N VAL A 384 -16.26 -8.39 -5.45
CA VAL A 384 -15.94 -8.00 -4.08
C VAL A 384 -17.09 -7.20 -3.45
N LEU A 385 -17.67 -6.25 -4.19
CA LEU A 385 -18.82 -5.46 -3.71
C LEU A 385 -20.05 -6.33 -3.44
N ALA A 386 -20.22 -7.44 -4.15
CA ALA A 386 -21.33 -8.38 -3.92
C ALA A 386 -21.23 -9.13 -2.57
N GLU A 387 -20.03 -9.23 -2.01
CA GLU A 387 -19.77 -9.91 -0.73
C GLU A 387 -19.61 -8.93 0.44
N LEU A 388 -19.54 -7.62 0.18
CA LEU A 388 -19.38 -6.59 1.19
C LEU A 388 -20.63 -5.74 1.33
N THR A 389 -21.00 -5.42 2.56
CA THR A 389 -21.99 -4.38 2.88
C THR A 389 -21.23 -3.10 3.20
N VAL A 390 -21.21 -2.17 2.23
CA VAL A 390 -20.50 -0.90 2.40
C VAL A 390 -21.47 0.18 2.85
N HIS A 391 -21.15 0.87 3.94
CA HIS A 391 -21.93 1.96 4.49
C HIS A 391 -21.17 3.28 4.34
N PRO A 392 -21.63 4.18 3.45
CA PRO A 392 -21.14 5.56 3.43
C PRO A 392 -21.63 6.33 4.66
N VAL A 393 -20.69 6.89 5.43
CA VAL A 393 -20.97 7.61 6.69
C VAL A 393 -20.40 9.03 6.63
N SER A 394 -21.10 9.98 7.21
CA SER A 394 -20.72 11.40 7.24
C SER A 394 -20.43 11.95 8.64
N ASP A 395 -20.81 11.21 9.68
CA ASP A 395 -20.71 11.62 11.08
C ASP A 395 -20.31 10.43 11.96
N VAL A 396 -19.54 10.68 13.00
CA VAL A 396 -19.08 9.67 13.98
C VAL A 396 -20.26 8.95 14.65
N ARG A 397 -21.42 9.60 14.85
CA ARG A 397 -22.60 8.98 15.45
C ARG A 397 -23.09 7.80 14.63
N GLN A 398 -23.13 7.95 13.30
CA GLN A 398 -23.48 6.87 12.38
C GLN A 398 -22.48 5.69 12.47
N VAL A 399 -21.20 6.03 12.60
CA VAL A 399 -20.16 5.00 12.76
C VAL A 399 -20.37 4.20 14.04
N LEU A 400 -20.59 4.88 15.19
CA LEU A 400 -20.76 4.21 16.48
C LEU A 400 -22.04 3.36 16.52
N GLU A 401 -23.12 3.81 15.88
CA GLU A 401 -24.37 3.08 15.77
C GLU A 401 -24.20 1.76 14.98
N LEU A 402 -23.46 1.81 13.88
CA LEU A 402 -23.22 0.66 13.00
C LEU A 402 -22.16 -0.28 13.55
N ALA A 403 -21.13 0.26 14.22
CA ALA A 403 -19.96 -0.51 14.62
C ALA A 403 -20.07 -1.17 16.00
N LEU A 404 -20.75 -0.54 16.95
CA LEU A 404 -20.81 -1.06 18.32
C LEU A 404 -21.92 -2.09 18.51
N GLU A 405 -21.63 -3.16 19.28
CA GLU A 405 -22.65 -4.07 19.73
C GLU A 405 -23.77 -3.35 20.49
N PRO A 406 -25.03 -3.81 20.44
CA PRO A 406 -26.11 -3.23 21.24
C PRO A 406 -25.74 -3.17 22.73
N ALA A 407 -26.20 -2.13 23.43
CA ALA A 407 -26.04 -2.10 24.89
C ALA A 407 -26.70 -3.32 25.52
N GLN A 408 -25.95 -4.07 26.34
CA GLN A 408 -26.56 -5.15 27.10
C GLN A 408 -27.60 -4.54 28.06
N VAL A 409 -28.86 -4.84 27.85
CA VAL A 409 -29.94 -4.47 28.78
C VAL A 409 -29.75 -5.35 30.01
N ASP A 410 -29.32 -4.77 31.13
CA ASP A 410 -29.15 -5.49 32.36
C ASP A 410 -30.55 -5.97 32.81
N ALA A 411 -30.84 -7.28 32.60
CA ALA A 411 -32.11 -7.89 32.96
C ALA A 411 -32.45 -7.76 34.46
N ARG A 412 -31.52 -7.23 35.26
CA ARG A 412 -31.72 -6.98 36.68
C ARG A 412 -32.57 -5.73 36.98
N GLN A 413 -32.79 -4.83 36.00
CA GLN A 413 -33.65 -3.65 36.20
C GLN A 413 -35.17 -3.93 36.10
N TYR A 414 -35.55 -5.12 35.65
CA TYR A 414 -36.99 -5.50 35.54
C TYR A 414 -37.42 -6.54 36.58
N ALA A 415 -36.60 -6.82 37.58
CA ALA A 415 -36.88 -7.76 38.67
C ALA A 415 -37.06 -7.02 40.03
N ALA A 416 -37.71 -5.87 40.05
CA ALA A 416 -38.11 -5.18 41.27
C ALA A 416 -39.64 -4.91 41.31
#